data_40cd51806dbf6839260c59fcb4b9e080
#
_entry.id   40cd51806dbf6839260c59fcb4b9e080
#
_cell.length_a   1.000
_cell.length_b   1.000
_cell.length_c   1.000
_cell.angle_alpha   90.00
_cell.angle_beta   90.00
_cell.angle_gamma   90.00
#
_symmetry.space_group_name_H-M   'P 1'
#
loop_
_entity.id
_entity.type
_entity.pdbx_description
1 polymer ?
#
loop_
_entity_poly.entity_id
_entity_poly.type
_entity_poly.pdbx_seq_one_letter_code
_entity_poly.pdbx_strand_id
1 'polypeptide(L)' 'DGLDVTRTILDQASEHLTDNGLLFVEVGNSMVHMDALYPGAPFEWIEFEQGGLGVFVISKQQLDAYFAQ' A
#
# COMPACT_ATOMS: atom_id res chain seq x y z
N ASP A 1 3.55 -2.13 16.03
CA ASP A 1 4.59 -2.31 15.04
C ASP A 1 4.43 -1.31 13.88
N GLY A 2 5.34 -1.33 12.92
CA GLY A 2 5.28 -0.41 11.79
C GLY A 2 4.07 -0.56 10.90
N LEU A 3 3.39 -1.69 10.96
CA LEU A 3 2.21 -1.94 10.14
C LEU A 3 0.94 -1.28 10.68
N ASP A 4 0.93 -0.88 11.95
CA ASP A 4 -0.20 -0.15 12.51
C ASP A 4 -0.39 1.19 11.81
N VAL A 5 0.73 1.88 11.53
CA VAL A 5 0.70 3.13 10.78
C VAL A 5 0.23 2.88 9.36
N THR A 6 0.74 1.83 8.72
CA THR A 6 0.35 1.48 7.36
C THR A 6 -1.14 1.17 7.26
N ARG A 7 -1.70 0.44 8.24
CA ARG A 7 -3.14 0.17 8.27
C ARG A 7 -3.94 1.45 8.33
N THR A 8 -3.54 2.37 9.19
CA THR A 8 -4.22 3.66 9.32
C THR A 8 -4.19 4.42 8.00
N ILE A 9 -3.04 4.45 7.35
CA ILE A 9 -2.89 5.11 6.06
C ILE A 9 -3.83 4.49 5.02
N LEU A 10 -3.84 3.16 4.91
CA LEU A 10 -4.67 2.47 3.93
C LEU A 10 -6.16 2.68 4.20
N ASP A 11 -6.57 2.67 5.47
CA ASP A 11 -7.97 2.87 5.83
C ASP A 11 -8.47 4.26 5.47
N GLN A 12 -7.61 5.25 5.50
CA GLN A 12 -7.98 6.65 5.29
C GLN A 12 -7.61 7.19 3.92
N ALA A 13 -6.74 6.51 3.18
CA ALA A 13 -6.15 7.07 1.96
C ALA A 13 -7.20 7.38 0.89
N SER A 14 -8.20 6.54 0.75
CA SER A 14 -9.23 6.74 -0.27
C SER A 14 -9.94 8.08 -0.11
N GLU A 15 -10.11 8.55 1.13
CA GLU A 15 -10.78 9.82 1.40
C GLU A 15 -9.93 11.02 1.01
N HIS A 16 -8.62 10.83 0.87
CA HIS A 16 -7.67 11.91 0.62
C HIS A 16 -7.10 11.92 -0.80
N LEU A 17 -7.43 10.91 -1.61
CA LEU A 17 -6.93 10.81 -2.98
C LEU A 17 -7.98 11.28 -3.96
N THR A 18 -7.53 11.92 -5.04
CA THR A 18 -8.39 12.20 -6.19
C THR A 18 -8.68 10.89 -6.93
N ASP A 19 -9.65 10.91 -7.84
CA ASP A 19 -10.07 9.71 -8.57
C ASP A 19 -8.93 9.05 -9.33
N ASN A 20 -7.94 9.84 -9.76
CA ASN A 20 -6.76 9.34 -10.47
C ASN A 20 -5.53 9.29 -9.57
N GLY A 21 -5.72 9.43 -8.26
CA GLY A 21 -4.63 9.49 -7.32
C GLY A 21 -3.89 8.18 -7.14
N LEU A 22 -2.63 8.28 -6.78
CA LEU A 22 -1.79 7.14 -6.45
C LEU A 22 -1.24 7.33 -5.04
N LEU A 23 -1.16 6.23 -4.32
CA LEU A 23 -0.57 6.21 -2.98
C LEU A 23 0.73 5.42 -3.02
N PHE A 24 1.80 6.03 -2.55
CA PHE A 24 3.12 5.40 -2.40
C PHE A 24 3.39 5.24 -0.92
N VAL A 25 3.73 4.03 -0.50
CA VAL A 25 4.00 3.76 0.92
C VAL A 25 5.29 2.96 1.05
N GLU A 26 6.16 3.39 1.96
CA GLU A 26 7.35 2.64 2.31
C GLU A 26 7.10 1.85 3.59
N VAL A 27 7.24 0.55 3.52
CA VAL A 27 7.06 -0.35 4.67
C VAL A 27 8.36 -1.07 5.04
N GLY A 28 9.40 -0.91 4.23
CA GLY A 28 10.71 -1.50 4.51
C GLY A 28 10.64 -3.01 4.65
N ASN A 29 11.26 -3.53 5.69
CA ASN A 29 11.30 -4.98 5.93
C ASN A 29 9.94 -5.58 6.24
N SER A 30 8.94 -4.77 6.53
CA SER A 30 7.59 -5.26 6.81
C SER A 30 6.85 -5.70 5.54
N MET A 31 7.44 -5.51 4.35
CA MET A 31 6.79 -5.90 3.10
C MET A 31 6.40 -7.38 3.09
N VAL A 32 7.18 -8.23 3.75
CA VAL A 32 6.90 -9.67 3.78
C VAL A 32 5.63 -10.00 4.53
N HIS A 33 5.17 -9.10 5.40
CA HIS A 33 3.94 -9.29 6.16
C HIS A 33 2.70 -8.74 5.47
N MET A 34 2.89 -7.91 4.44
CA MET A 34 1.76 -7.28 3.74
C MET A 34 0.89 -8.30 3.02
N ASP A 35 1.52 -9.31 2.40
CA ASP A 35 0.76 -10.35 1.71
C ASP A 35 -0.08 -11.18 2.67
N ALA A 36 0.41 -11.37 3.90
CA ALA A 36 -0.33 -12.13 4.91
C ALA A 36 -1.51 -11.33 5.46
N LEU A 37 -1.31 -10.00 5.63
CA LEU A 37 -2.37 -9.13 6.16
C LEU A 37 -3.42 -8.77 5.12
N TYR A 38 -3.02 -8.64 3.87
CA TYR A 38 -3.90 -8.21 2.79
C TYR A 38 -3.75 -9.16 1.60
N PRO A 39 -4.21 -10.41 1.73
CA PRO A 39 -4.03 -11.40 0.66
C PRO A 39 -4.76 -10.95 -0.62
N GLY A 40 -4.06 -11.05 -1.73
CA GLY A 40 -4.63 -10.67 -3.02
C GLY A 40 -4.74 -9.18 -3.27
N ALA A 41 -4.26 -8.34 -2.36
CA ALA A 41 -4.29 -6.90 -2.56
C ALA A 41 -3.39 -6.49 -3.74
N PRO A 42 -3.82 -5.52 -4.56
CA PRO A 42 -3.09 -5.16 -5.78
C PRO A 42 -1.97 -4.16 -5.53
N PHE A 43 -1.12 -4.45 -4.55
CA PHE A 43 0.06 -3.62 -4.31
C PHE A 43 1.07 -3.85 -5.41
N GLU A 44 1.55 -2.77 -6.03
CA GLU A 44 2.62 -2.87 -7.01
C GLU A 44 3.93 -2.51 -6.30
N TRP A 45 4.79 -3.49 -6.14
CA TRP A 45 6.07 -3.29 -5.44
C TRP A 45 7.09 -2.70 -6.40
N ILE A 46 7.76 -1.66 -5.94
CA ILE A 46 8.73 -0.94 -6.75
C ILE A 46 10.13 -1.45 -6.42
N GLU A 47 10.90 -1.80 -7.44
CA GLU A 47 12.29 -2.20 -7.28
C GLU A 47 13.19 -1.06 -7.72
N PHE A 48 14.24 -0.84 -6.95
CA PHE A 48 15.24 0.18 -7.27
C PHE A 48 16.56 -0.51 -7.59
N GLU A 49 17.30 0.03 -8.56
CA GLU A 49 18.58 -0.54 -8.97
C GLU A 49 19.58 -0.64 -7.83
N GLN A 50 19.47 0.24 -6.84
CA GLN A 50 20.39 0.30 -5.72
C GLN A 50 19.86 -0.41 -4.48
N GLY A 51 18.85 -1.25 -4.64
CA GLY A 51 18.42 -2.13 -3.58
C GLY A 51 17.43 -1.56 -2.58
N GLY A 52 16.73 -0.51 -2.93
CA GLY A 52 15.61 -0.05 -2.08
C GLY A 52 14.49 -1.07 -2.12
N LEU A 53 14.03 -1.51 -0.95
CA LEU A 53 12.97 -2.51 -0.84
C LEU A 53 11.80 -1.94 -0.02
N GLY A 54 10.62 -2.52 -0.25
CA GLY A 54 9.49 -2.26 0.62
C GLY A 54 8.73 -0.97 0.33
N VAL A 55 8.73 -0.51 -0.91
CA VAL A 55 7.86 0.58 -1.34
C VAL A 55 6.82 0.02 -2.31
N PHE A 56 5.56 0.32 -2.06
CA PHE A 56 4.51 -0.07 -3.00
C PHE A 56 3.72 1.14 -3.47
N VAL A 57 3.07 0.99 -4.62
CA VAL A 57 2.10 1.96 -5.11
C VAL A 57 0.76 1.27 -5.29
N ILE A 58 -0.30 2.00 -5.00
CA ILE A 58 -1.67 1.53 -5.21
C ILE A 58 -2.52 2.73 -5.62
N SER A 59 -3.40 2.55 -6.60
CA SER A 59 -4.29 3.62 -7.04
C SER A 59 -5.51 3.73 -6.14
N LYS A 60 -6.18 4.89 -6.20
CA LYS A 60 -7.43 5.06 -5.46
C LYS A 60 -8.46 4.02 -5.89
N GLN A 61 -8.56 3.72 -7.17
CA GLN A 61 -9.50 2.73 -7.67
C GLN A 61 -9.21 1.35 -7.10
N GLN A 62 -7.94 0.97 -7.01
CA GLN A 62 -7.54 -0.30 -6.43
C GLN A 62 -7.81 -0.34 -4.93
N LEU A 63 -7.56 0.77 -4.24
CA LEU A 63 -7.89 0.89 -2.82
C LEU A 63 -9.38 0.68 -2.58
N ASP A 64 -10.20 1.37 -3.37
CA ASP A 64 -11.64 1.28 -3.21
C ASP A 64 -12.14 -0.14 -3.49
N ALA A 65 -11.60 -0.79 -4.50
CA ALA A 65 -12.01 -2.15 -4.85
C ALA A 65 -11.64 -3.17 -3.77
N TYR A 66 -10.51 -2.99 -3.12
CA TYR A 66 -10.03 -3.97 -2.14
C TYR A 66 -10.49 -3.64 -0.71
N PHE A 67 -10.40 -2.38 -0.31
CA PHE A 67 -10.61 -1.99 1.09
C PHE A 67 -12.00 -1.44 1.39
N ALA A 68 -12.75 -0.99 0.40
CA ALA A 68 -14.09 -0.46 0.60
C ALA A 68 -15.12 -1.59 0.60
N GLN A 69 -15.10 -2.37 1.63
CA GLN A 69 -15.98 -3.54 1.77
C GLN A 69 -17.19 -3.19 2.61
#